data_cdca650ff08b7ea8dbe3c66fa9632c9d
#
_entry.id   cdca650ff08b7ea8dbe3c66fa9632c9d
#
_cell.length_a   1.000
_cell.length_b   1.000
_cell.length_c   1.000
_cell.angle_alpha   90.00
_cell.angle_beta   90.00
_cell.angle_gamma   90.00
#
_symmetry.space_group_name_H-M   'P 1'
#
loop_
_entity.id
_entity.type
_entity.pdbx_description
1 polymer ?
#
loop_
_entity_poly.entity_id
_entity_poly.type
_entity_poly.pdbx_seq_one_letter_code
_entity_poly.pdbx_strand_id
1 'polypeptide(L)'
;MSVATATRFRVPANHHCLPGHFPGRPLVPGVVILDHVQQAIEQSAGPLGALRLPQVKFLQPLLPDVDADIAIEPTATGWKFRVSAGGVVLASGEMVRA
;
A
#
# COMPACT_ATOMS: atom_id res chain seq x y z
N MET A 1 -22.43 8.64 -1.50
CA MET A 1 -21.59 8.09 -2.56
C MET A 1 -20.13 8.09 -2.09
N SER A 2 -19.54 6.91 -2.00
CA SER A 2 -18.13 6.83 -1.62
C SER A 2 -17.28 7.28 -2.80
N VAL A 3 -16.26 8.09 -2.50
CA VAL A 3 -15.30 8.53 -3.51
C VAL A 3 -14.04 7.71 -3.33
N ALA A 4 -13.71 6.90 -4.32
CA ALA A 4 -12.45 6.17 -4.32
C ALA A 4 -11.31 7.16 -4.58
N THR A 5 -10.30 7.12 -3.73
CA THR A 5 -9.10 7.93 -3.92
C THR A 5 -8.05 7.07 -4.60
N ALA A 6 -7.43 7.60 -5.65
CA ALA A 6 -6.34 6.92 -6.34
C ALA A 6 -5.04 7.69 -6.14
N THR A 7 -3.99 6.99 -5.76
CA THR A 7 -2.67 7.57 -5.55
C THR A 7 -1.63 6.65 -6.18
N ARG A 8 -0.60 7.24 -6.78
CA ARG A 8 0.49 6.46 -7.37
C ARG A 8 1.77 6.64 -6.56
N PHE A 9 2.53 5.58 -6.40
CA PHE A 9 3.82 5.65 -5.76
C PHE A 9 4.83 4.75 -6.49
N ARG A 10 6.10 5.00 -6.18
CA ARG A 10 7.22 4.21 -6.70
C ARG A 10 8.27 4.11 -5.61
N VAL A 11 8.77 2.90 -5.37
CA VAL A 11 9.87 2.69 -4.44
C VAL A 11 11.16 2.60 -5.26
N PRO A 12 12.11 3.53 -5.09
CA PRO A 12 13.33 3.51 -5.88
C PRO A 12 14.23 2.32 -5.52
N ALA A 13 15.04 1.87 -6.47
CA ALA A 13 15.93 0.73 -6.26
C ALA A 13 16.95 0.96 -5.16
N ASN A 14 17.28 2.22 -4.85
CA ASN A 14 18.20 2.57 -3.77
C ASN A 14 17.50 2.83 -2.43
N HIS A 15 16.23 2.45 -2.29
CA HIS A 15 15.51 2.61 -1.03
C HIS A 15 16.22 1.84 0.09
N HIS A 16 16.36 2.45 1.27
CA HIS A 16 17.13 1.89 2.38
C HIS A 16 16.61 0.55 2.90
N CYS A 17 15.35 0.22 2.64
CA CYS A 17 14.76 -1.06 3.03
C CYS A 17 15.09 -2.21 2.09
N LEU A 18 15.69 -1.94 0.91
CA LEU A 18 15.99 -2.97 -0.08
C LEU A 18 17.33 -3.68 0.13
N PRO A 19 18.40 -3.00 0.56
CA PRO A 19 19.70 -3.68 0.76
C PRO A 19 19.57 -4.81 1.79
N GLY A 20 20.12 -5.98 1.46
CA GLY A 20 20.05 -7.14 2.32
C GLY A 20 18.80 -7.98 2.20
N HIS A 21 17.77 -7.48 1.50
CA HIS A 21 16.57 -8.25 1.20
C HIS A 21 16.72 -8.89 -0.18
N PHE A 22 16.65 -10.22 -0.25
CA PHE A 22 16.65 -10.97 -1.50
C PHE A 22 17.81 -10.55 -2.43
N PRO A 23 19.07 -10.80 -2.06
CA PRO A 23 20.22 -10.41 -2.90
C PRO A 23 20.03 -10.89 -4.35
N GLY A 24 20.25 -10.00 -5.31
CA GLY A 24 20.06 -10.28 -6.73
C GLY A 24 18.61 -10.24 -7.21
N ARG A 25 17.63 -10.15 -6.30
CA ARG A 25 16.21 -10.09 -6.64
C ARG A 25 15.50 -9.16 -5.64
N PRO A 26 15.74 -7.86 -5.71
CA PRO A 26 15.14 -6.93 -4.75
C PRO A 26 13.61 -6.88 -4.92
N LEU A 27 12.90 -7.05 -3.80
CA LEU A 27 11.46 -6.93 -3.74
C LEU A 27 11.12 -5.85 -2.72
N VAL A 28 10.05 -5.11 -2.97
CA VAL A 28 9.58 -4.12 -2.02
C VAL A 28 8.92 -4.86 -0.85
N PRO A 29 9.40 -4.68 0.39
CA PRO A 29 8.76 -5.32 1.54
C PRO A 29 7.31 -4.89 1.72
N GLY A 30 6.46 -5.81 2.17
CA GLY A 30 5.04 -5.52 2.38
C GLY A 30 4.80 -4.35 3.34
N VAL A 31 5.65 -4.18 4.35
CA VAL A 31 5.53 -3.08 5.29
C VAL A 31 5.71 -1.72 4.61
N VAL A 32 6.55 -1.63 3.58
CA VAL A 32 6.73 -0.40 2.80
C VAL A 32 5.48 -0.09 2.00
N ILE A 33 4.87 -1.11 1.39
CA ILE A 33 3.61 -0.95 0.66
C ILE A 33 2.52 -0.43 1.59
N LEU A 34 2.37 -1.03 2.77
CA LEU A 34 1.36 -0.63 3.75
C LEU A 34 1.59 0.80 4.26
N ASP A 35 2.84 1.20 4.41
CA ASP A 35 3.18 2.58 4.79
C ASP A 35 2.69 3.58 3.74
N HIS A 36 2.86 3.27 2.46
CA HIS A 36 2.34 4.12 1.38
C HIS A 36 0.81 4.16 1.37
N VAL A 37 0.15 3.02 1.65
CA VAL A 37 -1.31 2.98 1.77
C VAL A 37 -1.77 3.89 2.91
N GLN A 38 -1.13 3.80 4.07
CA GLN A 38 -1.47 4.65 5.21
C GLN A 38 -1.30 6.13 4.88
N GLN A 39 -0.19 6.49 4.25
CA GLN A 39 0.05 7.89 3.84
C GLN A 39 -1.03 8.37 2.89
N ALA A 40 -1.45 7.55 1.94
CA ALA A 40 -2.49 7.92 0.99
C ALA A 40 -3.83 8.17 1.71
N ILE A 41 -4.16 7.34 2.71
CA ILE A 41 -5.37 7.54 3.51
C ILE A 41 -5.26 8.85 4.30
N GLU A 42 -4.09 9.10 4.91
CA GLU A 42 -3.88 10.30 5.72
C GLU A 42 -3.96 11.58 4.91
N GLN A 43 -3.61 11.53 3.63
CA GLN A 43 -3.74 12.70 2.74
C GLN A 43 -5.19 13.15 2.58
N SER A 44 -6.14 12.23 2.64
CA SER A 44 -7.57 12.57 2.49
C SER A 44 -8.30 12.64 3.82
N ALA A 45 -7.90 11.87 4.81
CA ALA A 45 -8.62 11.75 6.08
C ALA A 45 -7.93 12.46 7.25
N GLY A 46 -6.68 12.93 7.07
CA GLY A 46 -5.89 13.49 8.15
C GLY A 46 -5.23 12.42 9.00
N PRO A 47 -4.57 12.80 10.11
CA PRO A 47 -3.88 11.86 10.98
C PRO A 47 -4.83 10.77 11.50
N LEU A 48 -4.40 9.52 11.43
CA LEU A 48 -5.26 8.38 11.74
C LEU A 48 -5.09 7.84 13.15
N GLY A 49 -3.93 8.05 13.76
CA GLY A 49 -3.63 7.45 15.05
C GLY A 49 -3.42 5.94 14.91
N ALA A 50 -3.85 5.18 15.92
CA ALA A 50 -3.69 3.74 15.93
C ALA A 50 -4.62 3.07 14.92
N LEU A 51 -4.08 2.11 14.17
CA LEU A 51 -4.81 1.37 13.15
C LEU A 51 -4.67 -0.13 13.39
N ARG A 52 -5.63 -0.89 12.89
CA ARG A 52 -5.56 -2.34 12.81
C ARG A 52 -5.69 -2.79 11.36
N LEU A 53 -5.10 -3.93 11.07
CA LEU A 53 -5.12 -4.55 9.75
C LEU A 53 -5.79 -5.92 9.87
N PRO A 54 -7.14 -5.97 9.91
CA PRO A 54 -7.83 -7.23 10.12
C PRO A 54 -7.61 -8.23 8.99
N GLN A 55 -7.36 -7.73 7.79
CA GLN A 55 -7.10 -8.60 6.65
C GLN A 55 -6.20 -7.89 5.66
N VAL A 56 -5.10 -8.53 5.30
CA VAL A 56 -4.18 -8.08 4.25
C VAL A 56 -3.73 -9.30 3.45
N LYS A 57 -3.80 -9.19 2.13
CA LYS A 57 -3.33 -10.23 1.20
C LYS A 57 -2.28 -9.64 0.29
N PHE A 58 -1.13 -10.30 0.22
CA PHE A 58 -0.09 -10.00 -0.76
C PHE A 58 -0.14 -11.06 -1.84
N LEU A 59 -0.52 -10.67 -3.06
CA LEU A 59 -0.81 -11.59 -4.15
C LEU A 59 0.35 -11.72 -5.12
N GLN A 60 1.05 -10.60 -5.38
CA GLN A 60 2.19 -10.55 -6.29
C GLN A 60 3.22 -9.60 -5.71
N PRO A 61 4.51 -9.84 -5.95
CA PRO A 61 5.55 -8.93 -5.48
C PRO A 61 5.54 -7.62 -6.23
N LEU A 62 5.89 -6.53 -5.55
CA LEU A 62 6.18 -5.24 -6.16
C LEU A 62 7.69 -5.13 -6.32
N LEU A 63 8.13 -4.81 -7.53
CA LEU A 63 9.54 -4.57 -7.80
C LEU A 63 9.89 -3.10 -7.61
N PRO A 64 11.15 -2.78 -7.31
CA PRO A 64 11.57 -1.38 -7.26
C PRO A 64 11.46 -0.74 -8.64
N ASP A 65 11.31 0.59 -8.65
CA ASP A 65 11.20 1.41 -9.85
C ASP A 65 9.98 1.10 -10.74
N VAL A 66 8.99 0.39 -10.19
CA VAL A 66 7.73 0.13 -10.87
C VAL A 66 6.64 1.00 -10.25
N ASP A 67 5.89 1.73 -11.08
CA ASP A 67 4.77 2.53 -10.60
C ASP A 67 3.65 1.63 -10.11
N ALA A 68 3.16 1.91 -8.91
CA ALA A 68 2.03 1.21 -8.32
C ALA A 68 0.91 2.19 -8.03
N ASP A 69 -0.32 1.74 -8.19
CA ASP A 69 -1.52 2.54 -7.93
C ASP A 69 -2.22 2.01 -6.70
N ILE A 70 -2.64 2.93 -5.83
CA ILE A 70 -3.41 2.62 -4.63
C ILE A 70 -4.82 3.14 -4.82
N ALA A 71 -5.80 2.25 -4.75
CA ALA A 71 -7.21 2.62 -4.71
C ALA A 71 -7.70 2.45 -3.27
N ILE A 72 -8.35 3.47 -2.75
CA ILE A 72 -8.85 3.49 -1.37
C ILE A 72 -10.33 3.79 -1.39
N GLU A 73 -11.10 2.99 -0.65
CA GLU A 73 -12.54 3.16 -0.52
C GLU A 73 -12.89 3.21 0.96
N PRO A 74 -13.53 4.30 1.43
CA PRO A 74 -13.99 4.39 2.81
C PRO A 74 -15.03 3.34 3.13
N THR A 75 -14.98 2.81 4.35
CA THR A 75 -15.99 1.90 4.89
C THR A 75 -16.54 2.47 6.20
N ALA A 76 -17.49 1.80 6.81
CA ALA A 76 -18.07 2.25 8.07
C ALA A 76 -17.03 2.33 9.21
N THR A 77 -16.00 1.48 9.18
CA THR A 77 -15.02 1.38 10.27
C THR A 77 -13.62 1.79 9.87
N GLY A 78 -13.39 2.06 8.59
CA GLY A 78 -12.05 2.43 8.11
C GLY A 78 -12.01 2.50 6.59
N TRP A 79 -11.11 1.75 5.98
CA TRP A 79 -10.86 1.82 4.54
C TRP A 79 -10.52 0.44 3.98
N LYS A 80 -11.02 0.17 2.78
CA LYS A 80 -10.52 -0.92 1.95
C LYS A 80 -9.48 -0.36 1.00
N PHE A 81 -8.43 -1.12 0.73
CA PHE A 81 -7.39 -0.69 -0.20
C PHE A 81 -7.05 -1.79 -1.19
N ARG A 82 -6.58 -1.38 -2.34
CA ARG A 82 -6.04 -2.26 -3.38
C ARG A 82 -4.83 -1.60 -4.00
N VAL A 83 -3.75 -2.33 -4.08
CA VAL A 83 -2.51 -1.88 -4.71
C VAL A 83 -2.32 -2.69 -5.98
N SER A 84 -2.10 -2.02 -7.10
CA SER A 84 -1.94 -2.68 -8.39
C SER A 84 -0.82 -2.03 -9.21
N ALA A 85 -0.28 -2.77 -10.15
CA ALA A 85 0.72 -2.26 -11.10
C ALA A 85 0.46 -2.93 -12.45
N GLY A 86 0.38 -2.11 -13.51
CA GLY A 86 0.14 -2.62 -14.85
C GLY A 86 -1.13 -3.45 -14.98
N GLY A 87 -2.18 -3.13 -14.22
CA GLY A 87 -3.44 -3.87 -14.25
C GLY A 87 -3.45 -5.13 -13.41
N VAL A 88 -2.35 -5.45 -12.72
CA VAL A 88 -2.25 -6.64 -11.87
C VAL A 88 -2.38 -6.22 -10.41
N VAL A 89 -3.27 -6.89 -9.66
CA VAL A 89 -3.43 -6.64 -8.23
C VAL A 89 -2.27 -7.28 -7.47
N LEU A 90 -1.54 -6.45 -6.70
CA LEU A 90 -0.38 -6.89 -5.94
C LEU A 90 -0.74 -7.15 -4.48
N ALA A 91 -1.63 -6.34 -3.93
CA ALA A 91 -2.04 -6.44 -2.53
C ALA A 91 -3.44 -5.88 -2.35
N SER A 92 -4.15 -6.37 -1.35
CA SER A 92 -5.45 -5.82 -0.97
C SER A 92 -5.71 -6.08 0.50
N GLY A 93 -6.60 -5.29 1.09
CA GLY A 93 -6.94 -5.49 2.49
C GLY A 93 -7.77 -4.36 3.05
N GLU A 94 -7.80 -4.30 4.37
CA GLU A 94 -8.51 -3.27 5.10
C GLU A 94 -7.60 -2.66 6.17
N MET A 95 -7.76 -1.35 6.37
CA MET A 95 -7.24 -0.64 7.53
C MET A 95 -8.43 -0.10 8.30
N VAL A 96 -8.50 -0.37 9.59
CA VAL A 96 -9.59 0.12 10.44
C VAL A 96 -9.03 0.88 11.63
N ARG A 97 -9.80 1.83 12.14
CA ARG A 97 -9.42 2.56 13.35
C ARG A 97 -9.43 1.60 14.55
N ALA A 98 -8.39 1.66 15.33
CA ALA A 98 -8.29 0.84 16.52
C ALA A 98 -9.20 1.36 17.63
#